data_3eecf657bc7fc2e4955ef42642442bd2
#
_entry.id   3eecf657bc7fc2e4955ef42642442bd2
#
_cell.length_a   1.000
_cell.length_b   1.000
_cell.length_c   1.000
_cell.angle_alpha   90.00
_cell.angle_beta   90.00
_cell.angle_gamma   90.00
#
_symmetry.space_group_name_H-M   'P 1'
#
loop_
_entity.id
_entity.type
_entity.pdbx_description
1 polymer ?
#
loop_
_entity_poly.entity_id
_entity_poly.type
_entity_poly.pdbx_seq_one_letter_code
_entity_poly.pdbx_strand_id
1 'polypeptide(L)'
;MTDAIGGYFELELRKGEHYHKDALRLNTARNCFEYILRARKYTKVYIPYYTCDVMLEPLKKCNVDYVFYHINEQLEPIEETYQLQPTEAFLYTNYYGLKQRCVERLAEQYGKQLIVDNAQAFFAEPLEGIDTFYSARKFFGVADGAYLYTDAQLDMELEQDQSYQRMSHLLMRADIGAEAGYGEFRKNDDSLIDNPIRLMSNLTEKILCSIDYESAKQLRRSNFMQLNEQLSAKNGIHLTLDEDAVPMVYPYLTDDTTLRQRLIANCIYVATYWPNVEKAGSFEDILRKELLPLPIDQRIYSTTITKIFEVINE
;
A
#
# COMPACT_ATOMS: atom_id res chain seq x y z
N MET A 1 2.40 -30.96 -11.31
CA MET A 1 1.15 -31.27 -12.07
C MET A 1 1.50 -31.29 -13.55
N THR A 2 1.05 -32.30 -14.29
CA THR A 2 1.17 -32.29 -15.77
C THR A 2 0.18 -31.26 -16.31
N ASP A 3 0.68 -30.32 -17.12
CA ASP A 3 -0.18 -29.31 -17.75
C ASP A 3 -1.20 -30.02 -18.64
N ALA A 4 -2.48 -29.61 -18.53
CA ALA A 4 -3.53 -30.11 -19.40
C ALA A 4 -3.30 -29.63 -20.85
N ILE A 5 -3.49 -30.54 -21.81
CA ILE A 5 -3.37 -30.20 -23.24
C ILE A 5 -4.78 -30.15 -23.83
N GLY A 6 -5.18 -28.97 -24.35
CA GLY A 6 -6.51 -28.73 -24.90
C GLY A 6 -7.60 -28.51 -23.84
N GLY A 7 -8.85 -28.56 -24.25
CA GLY A 7 -10.02 -28.27 -23.39
C GLY A 7 -10.54 -26.84 -23.58
N TYR A 8 -11.08 -26.26 -22.51
CA TYR A 8 -11.59 -24.87 -22.53
C TYR A 8 -10.46 -23.86 -22.25
N PHE A 9 -10.66 -22.61 -22.69
CA PHE A 9 -9.71 -21.53 -22.48
C PHE A 9 -9.68 -21.05 -21.03
N GLU A 10 -8.50 -20.67 -20.55
CA GLU A 10 -8.36 -19.85 -19.33
C GLU A 10 -8.47 -18.34 -19.64
N LEU A 11 -8.31 -17.46 -18.67
CA LEU A 11 -8.20 -16.02 -18.91
C LEU A 11 -7.01 -15.72 -19.81
N GLU A 12 -7.28 -15.07 -20.95
CA GLU A 12 -6.25 -14.63 -21.88
C GLU A 12 -5.61 -13.33 -21.36
N LEU A 13 -4.45 -13.48 -20.73
CA LEU A 13 -3.68 -12.38 -20.18
C LEU A 13 -2.40 -12.17 -20.99
N ARG A 14 -1.98 -10.92 -21.16
CA ARG A 14 -0.68 -10.61 -21.78
C ARG A 14 0.43 -11.30 -20.99
N LYS A 15 1.37 -11.92 -21.68
CA LYS A 15 2.57 -12.49 -21.07
C LYS A 15 3.60 -11.39 -20.84
N GLY A 16 4.07 -11.27 -19.63
CA GLY A 16 5.11 -10.34 -19.21
C GLY A 16 5.79 -10.83 -17.94
N GLU A 17 6.35 -9.93 -17.19
CA GLU A 17 7.11 -10.23 -15.99
C GLU A 17 6.60 -9.42 -14.80
N HIS A 18 6.89 -9.88 -13.58
CA HIS A 18 6.66 -9.11 -12.36
C HIS A 18 7.51 -7.84 -12.35
N TYR A 19 6.99 -6.76 -11.79
CA TYR A 19 7.79 -5.55 -11.53
C TYR A 19 8.93 -5.87 -10.55
N HIS A 20 8.61 -6.53 -9.43
CA HIS A 20 9.57 -6.98 -8.41
C HIS A 20 10.00 -8.43 -8.71
N LYS A 21 10.92 -8.61 -9.66
CA LYS A 21 11.33 -9.93 -10.17
C LYS A 21 12.01 -10.79 -9.11
N ASP A 22 12.85 -10.19 -8.28
CA ASP A 22 13.73 -10.87 -7.32
C ASP A 22 13.11 -10.99 -5.92
N ALA A 23 11.91 -10.48 -5.72
CA ALA A 23 11.23 -10.52 -4.44
C ALA A 23 10.60 -11.89 -4.16
N LEU A 24 10.56 -12.29 -2.90
CA LEU A 24 9.69 -13.37 -2.44
C LEU A 24 8.23 -12.91 -2.59
N ARG A 25 7.39 -13.71 -3.25
CA ARG A 25 5.99 -13.40 -3.54
C ARG A 25 5.09 -14.10 -2.54
N LEU A 26 4.45 -13.29 -1.68
CA LEU A 26 3.57 -13.77 -0.63
C LEU A 26 2.12 -13.29 -0.86
N ASN A 27 1.19 -13.85 -0.10
CA ASN A 27 -0.24 -13.58 -0.24
C ASN A 27 -0.64 -12.17 0.21
N THR A 28 -0.07 -11.62 1.30
CA THR A 28 -0.41 -10.27 1.79
C THR A 28 0.79 -9.53 2.36
N ALA A 29 0.75 -8.20 2.37
CA ALA A 29 1.78 -7.36 3.01
C ALA A 29 1.90 -7.63 4.52
N ARG A 30 0.78 -7.91 5.23
CA ARG A 30 0.82 -8.30 6.64
C ARG A 30 1.55 -9.63 6.85
N ASN A 31 1.42 -10.57 5.93
CA ASN A 31 2.16 -11.83 5.97
C ASN A 31 3.64 -11.66 5.61
N CYS A 32 4.00 -10.68 4.77
CA CYS A 32 5.39 -10.27 4.60
C CYS A 32 5.98 -9.75 5.91
N PHE A 33 5.24 -8.91 6.62
CA PHE A 33 5.68 -8.41 7.92
C PHE A 33 5.77 -9.54 8.96
N GLU A 34 4.78 -10.46 9.02
CA GLU A 34 4.85 -11.66 9.86
C GLU A 34 6.09 -12.51 9.55
N TYR A 35 6.41 -12.69 8.27
CA TYR A 35 7.62 -13.39 7.83
C TYR A 35 8.89 -12.75 8.40
N ILE A 36 9.04 -11.43 8.28
CA ILE A 36 10.18 -10.69 8.82
C ILE A 36 10.28 -10.88 10.33
N LEU A 37 9.19 -10.68 11.08
CA LEU A 37 9.18 -10.82 12.54
C LEU A 37 9.66 -12.20 12.99
N ARG A 38 9.18 -13.26 12.34
CA ARG A 38 9.55 -14.64 12.66
C ARG A 38 11.00 -14.96 12.26
N ALA A 39 11.42 -14.57 11.05
CA ALA A 39 12.75 -14.88 10.54
C ALA A 39 13.84 -14.12 11.29
N ARG A 40 13.62 -12.84 11.63
CA ARG A 40 14.54 -12.01 12.41
C ARG A 40 14.45 -12.25 13.91
N LYS A 41 13.36 -12.88 14.40
CA LYS A 41 13.07 -13.10 15.83
C LYS A 41 13.03 -11.79 16.62
N TYR A 42 12.44 -10.74 16.03
CA TYR A 42 12.25 -9.49 16.71
C TYR A 42 11.32 -9.66 17.92
N THR A 43 11.64 -8.95 19.00
CA THR A 43 10.89 -8.96 20.27
C THR A 43 10.10 -7.67 20.48
N LYS A 44 10.53 -6.58 19.83
CA LYS A 44 9.83 -5.29 19.86
C LYS A 44 9.99 -4.53 18.55
N VAL A 45 8.94 -3.80 18.15
CA VAL A 45 8.93 -2.94 16.96
C VAL A 45 8.45 -1.54 17.33
N TYR A 46 9.19 -0.52 16.89
CA TYR A 46 8.71 0.86 16.85
C TYR A 46 7.92 1.06 15.56
N ILE A 47 6.65 1.44 15.67
CA ILE A 47 5.71 1.54 14.55
C ILE A 47 5.05 2.93 14.54
N PRO A 48 4.79 3.56 13.37
CA PRO A 48 4.15 4.86 13.36
C PRO A 48 2.73 4.78 13.91
N TYR A 49 2.31 5.80 14.67
CA TYR A 49 0.94 5.90 15.14
C TYR A 49 -0.05 6.04 13.97
N TYR A 50 0.36 6.74 12.91
CA TYR A 50 -0.39 6.82 11.65
C TYR A 50 -0.12 5.58 10.78
N THR A 51 -0.76 4.46 11.10
CA THR A 51 -0.64 3.18 10.40
C THR A 51 -1.97 2.42 10.33
N CYS A 52 -2.04 1.42 9.48
CA CYS A 52 -3.21 0.55 9.35
C CYS A 52 -3.23 -0.49 10.48
N ASP A 53 -4.39 -0.70 11.11
CA ASP A 53 -4.56 -1.68 12.20
C ASP A 53 -4.15 -3.10 11.80
N VAL A 54 -4.28 -3.45 10.52
CA VAL A 54 -3.83 -4.76 10.02
C VAL A 54 -2.35 -5.01 10.25
N MET A 55 -1.54 -3.96 10.48
CA MET A 55 -0.13 -4.09 10.82
C MET A 55 0.10 -4.54 12.27
N LEU A 56 -0.90 -4.42 13.13
CA LEU A 56 -0.84 -4.92 14.52
C LEU A 56 -1.13 -6.42 14.61
N GLU A 57 -1.76 -7.01 13.59
CA GLU A 57 -2.08 -8.44 13.54
C GLU A 57 -0.81 -9.32 13.62
N PRO A 58 0.23 -9.13 12.77
CA PRO A 58 1.47 -9.89 12.85
C PRO A 58 2.19 -9.76 14.18
N LEU A 59 2.19 -8.55 14.77
CA LEU A 59 2.82 -8.30 16.07
C LEU A 59 2.15 -9.14 17.16
N LYS A 60 0.80 -9.16 17.18
CA LYS A 60 0.02 -9.98 18.13
C LYS A 60 0.25 -11.47 17.91
N LYS A 61 0.20 -11.94 16.64
CA LYS A 61 0.43 -13.35 16.28
C LYS A 61 1.81 -13.86 16.70
N CYS A 62 2.82 -13.02 16.58
CA CYS A 62 4.21 -13.35 16.91
C CYS A 62 4.56 -13.03 18.38
N ASN A 63 3.63 -12.50 19.17
CA ASN A 63 3.87 -12.03 20.54
C ASN A 63 5.06 -11.05 20.61
N VAL A 64 5.07 -10.06 19.68
CA VAL A 64 6.08 -9.02 19.57
C VAL A 64 5.51 -7.75 20.18
N ASP A 65 6.24 -7.14 21.14
CA ASP A 65 5.87 -5.86 21.72
C ASP A 65 5.99 -4.74 20.69
N TYR A 66 5.21 -3.66 20.85
CA TYR A 66 5.32 -2.51 19.98
C TYR A 66 5.15 -1.19 20.74
N VAL A 67 5.80 -0.16 20.20
CA VAL A 67 5.70 1.22 20.68
C VAL A 67 5.36 2.12 19.51
N PHE A 68 4.33 2.93 19.70
CA PHE A 68 3.98 3.92 18.69
C PHE A 68 4.89 5.14 18.77
N TYR A 69 5.32 5.64 17.59
CA TYR A 69 5.92 6.95 17.45
C TYR A 69 5.04 7.88 16.61
N HIS A 70 5.21 9.19 16.79
CA HIS A 70 4.48 10.23 16.07
C HIS A 70 5.24 10.70 14.83
N ILE A 71 4.48 11.21 13.85
CA ILE A 71 5.02 11.81 12.64
C ILE A 71 4.72 13.32 12.59
N ASN A 72 5.57 14.05 11.87
CA ASN A 72 5.43 15.49 11.63
C ASN A 72 4.65 15.77 10.32
N GLU A 73 4.52 17.05 9.98
CA GLU A 73 3.83 17.52 8.77
C GLU A 73 4.49 17.05 7.47
N GLN A 74 5.73 16.62 7.50
CA GLN A 74 6.43 15.97 6.39
C GLN A 74 6.24 14.46 6.37
N LEU A 75 5.38 13.90 7.25
CA LEU A 75 5.16 12.45 7.43
C LEU A 75 6.43 11.69 7.83
N GLU A 76 7.31 12.33 8.58
CA GLU A 76 8.57 11.80 9.07
C GLU A 76 8.52 11.64 10.59
N PRO A 77 9.27 10.71 11.20
CA PRO A 77 9.30 10.56 12.64
C PRO A 77 9.68 11.87 13.35
N ILE A 78 8.94 12.25 14.41
CA ILE A 78 9.21 13.48 15.18
C ILE A 78 10.48 13.31 16.00
N GLU A 79 10.70 12.12 16.55
CA GLU A 79 11.90 11.83 17.33
C GLU A 79 13.06 11.49 16.37
N GLU A 80 14.18 12.17 16.58
CA GLU A 80 15.34 12.05 15.69
C GLU A 80 16.00 10.67 15.77
N THR A 81 15.99 10.00 16.93
CA THR A 81 16.70 8.73 17.11
C THR A 81 16.12 7.87 18.20
N TYR A 82 15.79 6.61 17.86
CA TYR A 82 15.51 5.56 18.85
C TYR A 82 16.76 4.69 19.04
N GLN A 83 17.09 4.39 20.29
CA GLN A 83 18.19 3.47 20.62
C GLN A 83 17.64 2.04 20.62
N LEU A 84 17.83 1.32 19.51
CA LEU A 84 17.32 -0.03 19.33
C LEU A 84 18.24 -1.07 19.94
N GLN A 85 17.66 -2.02 20.70
CA GLN A 85 18.37 -3.23 21.08
C GLN A 85 18.51 -4.19 19.87
N PRO A 86 19.43 -5.15 19.88
CA PRO A 86 19.65 -6.05 18.74
C PRO A 86 18.42 -6.84 18.27
N THR A 87 17.44 -7.07 19.14
CA THR A 87 16.17 -7.75 18.84
C THR A 87 15.00 -6.79 18.60
N GLU A 88 15.27 -5.52 18.44
CA GLU A 88 14.26 -4.51 18.17
C GLU A 88 14.35 -4.01 16.74
N ALA A 89 13.23 -3.58 16.16
CA ALA A 89 13.18 -3.01 14.82
C ALA A 89 12.41 -1.69 14.80
N PHE A 90 12.71 -0.88 13.79
CA PHE A 90 12.00 0.35 13.46
C PHE A 90 11.24 0.15 12.15
N LEU A 91 9.92 0.23 12.16
CA LEU A 91 9.09 0.15 10.97
C LEU A 91 8.72 1.55 10.50
N TYR A 92 9.00 1.88 9.25
CA TYR A 92 8.59 3.13 8.62
C TYR A 92 7.72 2.87 7.39
N THR A 93 6.61 3.59 7.28
CA THR A 93 5.74 3.57 6.10
C THR A 93 6.19 4.63 5.10
N ASN A 94 6.51 4.22 3.88
CA ASN A 94 6.76 5.14 2.76
C ASN A 94 5.43 5.72 2.28
N TYR A 95 4.97 6.76 2.97
CA TYR A 95 3.65 7.35 2.78
C TYR A 95 3.43 7.80 1.33
N TYR A 96 2.39 7.24 0.74
CA TYR A 96 1.92 7.54 -0.62
C TYR A 96 2.95 7.33 -1.74
N GLY A 97 4.11 6.73 -1.44
CA GLY A 97 5.25 6.62 -2.37
C GLY A 97 6.01 7.94 -2.58
N LEU A 98 5.95 8.85 -1.61
CA LEU A 98 6.54 10.19 -1.67
C LEU A 98 7.66 10.41 -0.63
N LYS A 99 8.05 9.36 0.11
CA LYS A 99 8.98 9.48 1.24
C LYS A 99 10.26 8.64 1.09
N GLN A 100 10.68 8.38 -0.15
CA GLN A 100 11.88 7.56 -0.42
C GLN A 100 13.15 8.15 0.23
N ARG A 101 13.34 9.48 0.19
CA ARG A 101 14.48 10.13 0.86
C ARG A 101 14.49 9.94 2.39
N CYS A 102 13.31 9.90 3.00
CA CYS A 102 13.21 9.59 4.42
C CYS A 102 13.58 8.12 4.69
N VAL A 103 13.14 7.19 3.82
CA VAL A 103 13.53 5.77 3.88
C VAL A 103 15.05 5.62 3.81
N GLU A 104 15.71 6.30 2.87
CA GLU A 104 17.17 6.27 2.69
C GLU A 104 17.90 6.77 3.96
N ARG A 105 17.48 7.91 4.51
CA ARG A 105 18.04 8.46 5.75
C ARG A 105 17.84 7.51 6.94
N LEU A 106 16.67 6.90 7.07
CA LEU A 106 16.40 5.93 8.14
C LEU A 106 17.19 4.62 7.95
N ALA A 107 17.45 4.22 6.69
CA ALA A 107 18.31 3.08 6.40
C ALA A 107 19.77 3.31 6.81
N GLU A 108 20.30 4.53 6.61
CA GLU A 108 21.61 4.91 7.13
C GLU A 108 21.66 4.87 8.66
N GLN A 109 20.56 5.25 9.32
CA GLN A 109 20.47 5.35 10.79
C GLN A 109 20.30 3.98 11.46
N TYR A 110 19.43 3.12 10.95
CA TYR A 110 19.03 1.86 11.61
C TYR A 110 19.58 0.60 10.93
N GLY A 111 20.12 0.72 9.72
CA GLY A 111 20.62 -0.42 8.96
C GLY A 111 19.61 -1.55 8.88
N LYS A 112 20.06 -2.78 9.14
CA LYS A 112 19.21 -3.99 9.07
C LYS A 112 18.07 -4.06 10.10
N GLN A 113 18.00 -3.14 11.04
CA GLN A 113 16.89 -3.02 11.99
C GLN A 113 15.74 -2.14 11.46
N LEU A 114 15.91 -1.51 10.28
CA LEU A 114 14.82 -0.86 9.57
C LEU A 114 13.96 -1.89 8.84
N ILE A 115 12.65 -1.73 8.98
CA ILE A 115 11.64 -2.42 8.15
C ILE A 115 10.89 -1.34 7.38
N VAL A 116 10.84 -1.46 6.05
CA VAL A 116 10.15 -0.49 5.19
C VAL A 116 8.81 -1.06 4.73
N ASP A 117 7.73 -0.38 5.11
CA ASP A 117 6.39 -0.63 4.60
C ASP A 117 6.18 0.19 3.30
N ASN A 118 6.41 -0.43 2.16
CA ASN A 118 6.12 0.09 0.83
C ASN A 118 4.71 -0.31 0.32
N ALA A 119 3.76 -0.65 1.20
CA ALA A 119 2.39 -0.97 0.77
C ALA A 119 1.71 0.22 0.04
N GLN A 120 2.17 1.44 0.27
CA GLN A 120 1.74 2.65 -0.44
C GLN A 120 2.75 3.15 -1.49
N ALA A 121 3.81 2.39 -1.75
CA ALA A 121 4.93 2.80 -2.60
C ALA A 121 5.38 1.65 -3.51
N PHE A 122 4.43 1.05 -4.26
CA PHE A 122 4.69 -0.15 -5.06
C PHE A 122 5.88 -0.02 -6.02
N PHE A 123 6.10 1.17 -6.55
CA PHE A 123 7.15 1.43 -7.54
C PHE A 123 8.48 1.93 -6.93
N ALA A 124 8.55 2.10 -5.61
CA ALA A 124 9.79 2.48 -4.94
C ALA A 124 10.82 1.33 -4.98
N GLU A 125 12.07 1.66 -5.24
CA GLU A 125 13.14 0.67 -5.25
C GLU A 125 13.47 0.21 -3.82
N PRO A 126 13.70 -1.10 -3.60
CA PRO A 126 14.18 -1.60 -2.33
C PRO A 126 15.63 -1.18 -2.09
N LEU A 127 15.99 -0.96 -0.84
CA LEU A 127 17.39 -0.72 -0.46
C LEU A 127 18.06 -2.06 -0.10
N GLU A 128 19.29 -2.23 -0.55
CA GLU A 128 20.06 -3.45 -0.29
C GLU A 128 20.22 -3.73 1.22
N GLY A 129 19.88 -4.93 1.63
CA GLY A 129 20.00 -5.37 3.02
C GLY A 129 18.94 -4.83 3.97
N ILE A 130 17.93 -4.10 3.47
CA ILE A 130 16.80 -3.56 4.24
C ILE A 130 15.55 -4.40 3.99
N ASP A 131 14.93 -4.91 5.05
CA ASP A 131 13.67 -5.64 4.95
C ASP A 131 12.57 -4.71 4.43
N THR A 132 12.05 -5.00 3.23
CA THR A 132 11.07 -4.14 2.56
C THR A 132 9.94 -4.97 1.98
N PHE A 133 8.68 -4.57 2.27
CA PHE A 133 7.52 -5.26 1.71
C PHE A 133 6.56 -4.31 0.97
N TYR A 134 5.86 -4.87 -0.02
CA TYR A 134 4.95 -4.15 -0.91
C TYR A 134 3.59 -4.82 -0.97
N SER A 135 2.53 -4.05 -1.27
CA SER A 135 1.19 -4.55 -1.51
C SER A 135 0.76 -4.32 -2.95
N ALA A 136 0.53 -5.39 -3.71
CA ALA A 136 -0.01 -5.29 -5.07
C ALA A 136 -1.48 -4.82 -5.07
N ARG A 137 -2.26 -5.19 -4.06
CA ARG A 137 -3.70 -4.90 -3.94
C ARG A 137 -4.04 -3.41 -3.88
N LYS A 138 -3.11 -2.56 -3.48
CA LYS A 138 -3.31 -1.10 -3.42
C LYS A 138 -3.08 -0.41 -4.76
N PHE A 139 -2.48 -1.10 -5.72
CA PHE A 139 -2.13 -0.54 -7.03
C PHE A 139 -2.82 -1.22 -8.19
N PHE A 140 -3.17 -2.50 -8.05
CA PHE A 140 -3.70 -3.34 -9.11
C PHE A 140 -4.93 -4.13 -8.69
N GLY A 141 -5.73 -4.56 -9.66
CA GLY A 141 -6.92 -5.35 -9.45
C GLY A 141 -6.59 -6.83 -9.22
N VAL A 142 -6.17 -7.17 -8.01
CA VAL A 142 -5.86 -8.52 -7.56
C VAL A 142 -6.48 -8.81 -6.19
N ALA A 143 -6.77 -10.06 -5.90
CA ALA A 143 -7.43 -10.45 -4.65
C ALA A 143 -6.44 -10.66 -3.49
N ASP A 144 -5.21 -11.04 -3.78
CA ASP A 144 -4.06 -11.20 -2.88
C ASP A 144 -2.82 -10.59 -3.52
N GLY A 145 -1.66 -10.79 -2.95
CA GLY A 145 -0.37 -10.45 -3.55
C GLY A 145 0.40 -9.35 -2.83
N ALA A 146 1.60 -9.74 -2.46
CA ALA A 146 2.61 -8.88 -1.84
C ALA A 146 4.00 -9.34 -2.26
N TYR A 147 4.97 -8.45 -2.16
CA TYR A 147 6.37 -8.74 -2.44
C TYR A 147 7.21 -8.44 -1.22
N LEU A 148 8.22 -9.26 -0.96
CA LEU A 148 9.13 -9.13 0.17
C LEU A 148 10.57 -9.20 -0.30
N TYR A 149 11.35 -8.19 -0.02
CA TYR A 149 12.81 -8.20 -0.08
C TYR A 149 13.35 -8.39 1.34
N THR A 150 14.10 -9.47 1.55
CA THR A 150 14.76 -9.80 2.82
C THR A 150 15.89 -10.79 2.56
N ASP A 151 16.96 -10.69 3.31
CA ASP A 151 18.02 -11.73 3.36
C ASP A 151 17.78 -12.74 4.47
N ALA A 152 16.75 -12.56 5.30
CA ALA A 152 16.37 -13.49 6.35
C ALA A 152 15.57 -14.67 5.77
N GLN A 153 15.81 -15.84 6.29
CA GLN A 153 15.09 -17.06 5.89
C GLN A 153 14.23 -17.58 7.03
N LEU A 154 12.99 -17.92 6.69
CA LEU A 154 12.07 -18.58 7.59
C LEU A 154 12.05 -20.08 7.22
N ASP A 155 12.46 -20.93 8.17
CA ASP A 155 12.47 -22.38 7.98
C ASP A 155 11.05 -22.95 8.11
N MET A 156 10.28 -22.78 7.03
CA MET A 156 8.95 -23.36 6.87
C MET A 156 8.62 -23.55 5.38
N GLU A 157 7.89 -24.60 5.09
CA GLU A 157 7.30 -24.80 3.77
C GLU A 157 6.07 -23.87 3.61
N LEU A 158 6.03 -23.12 2.51
CA LEU A 158 4.94 -22.21 2.19
C LEU A 158 4.00 -22.84 1.18
N GLU A 159 2.75 -22.98 1.54
CA GLU A 159 1.69 -23.39 0.63
C GLU A 159 1.37 -22.31 -0.40
N GLN A 160 0.95 -22.72 -1.60
CA GLN A 160 0.44 -21.83 -2.63
C GLN A 160 -0.96 -21.36 -2.25
N ASP A 161 -1.22 -20.02 -2.24
CA ASP A 161 -2.58 -19.50 -2.05
C ASP A 161 -3.44 -19.71 -3.31
N GLN A 162 -4.75 -19.65 -3.14
CA GLN A 162 -5.75 -19.77 -4.20
C GLN A 162 -6.75 -18.63 -4.09
N SER A 163 -6.85 -17.80 -5.14
CA SER A 163 -7.68 -16.58 -5.11
C SER A 163 -8.90 -16.61 -6.02
N TYR A 164 -9.12 -17.67 -6.80
CA TYR A 164 -10.19 -17.70 -7.80
C TYR A 164 -11.60 -17.45 -7.22
N GLN A 165 -11.86 -17.90 -5.99
CA GLN A 165 -13.13 -17.67 -5.30
C GLN A 165 -13.26 -16.24 -4.72
N ARG A 166 -12.19 -15.47 -4.68
CA ARG A 166 -12.12 -14.13 -4.12
C ARG A 166 -12.07 -13.02 -5.16
N MET A 167 -12.29 -13.38 -6.44
CA MET A 167 -12.20 -12.44 -7.59
C MET A 167 -13.52 -11.72 -7.88
N SER A 168 -14.64 -12.10 -7.25
CA SER A 168 -15.99 -11.60 -7.56
C SER A 168 -16.06 -10.08 -7.58
N HIS A 169 -15.42 -9.39 -6.63
CA HIS A 169 -15.45 -7.93 -6.54
C HIS A 169 -14.77 -7.25 -7.75
N LEU A 170 -13.73 -7.85 -8.31
CA LEU A 170 -13.02 -7.32 -9.49
C LEU A 170 -13.86 -7.50 -10.75
N LEU A 171 -14.46 -8.68 -10.91
CA LEU A 171 -15.33 -9.02 -12.04
C LEU A 171 -16.59 -8.16 -12.01
N MET A 172 -17.27 -8.03 -10.85
CA MET A 172 -18.45 -7.20 -10.69
C MET A 172 -18.15 -5.72 -10.93
N ARG A 173 -16.99 -5.23 -10.46
CA ARG A 173 -16.59 -3.85 -10.74
C ARG A 173 -16.39 -3.59 -12.24
N ALA A 174 -15.86 -4.56 -12.98
CA ALA A 174 -15.64 -4.44 -14.42
C ALA A 174 -16.94 -4.57 -15.23
N ASP A 175 -17.84 -5.44 -14.82
CA ASP A 175 -19.06 -5.80 -15.55
C ASP A 175 -20.26 -4.89 -15.18
N ILE A 176 -20.41 -4.53 -13.90
CA ILE A 176 -21.61 -3.86 -13.39
C ILE A 176 -21.29 -2.46 -12.81
N GLY A 177 -20.12 -2.28 -12.15
CA GLY A 177 -19.71 -1.04 -11.53
C GLY A 177 -19.18 -1.19 -10.09
N ALA A 178 -18.68 -0.08 -9.56
CA ALA A 178 -17.95 -0.08 -8.28
C ALA A 178 -18.83 -0.44 -7.08
N GLU A 179 -20.06 0.09 -7.06
CA GLU A 179 -21.02 -0.09 -5.95
C GLU A 179 -21.45 -1.55 -5.83
N ALA A 180 -21.71 -2.21 -6.96
CA ALA A 180 -22.13 -3.60 -7.01
C ALA A 180 -21.06 -4.55 -6.46
N GLY A 181 -19.78 -4.25 -6.71
CA GLY A 181 -18.65 -5.06 -6.26
C GLY A 181 -18.23 -4.81 -4.81
N TYR A 182 -18.70 -3.76 -4.15
CA TYR A 182 -18.16 -3.34 -2.85
C TYR A 182 -18.36 -4.39 -1.74
N GLY A 183 -19.52 -5.04 -1.69
CA GLY A 183 -19.77 -6.11 -0.72
C GLY A 183 -18.80 -7.29 -0.85
N GLU A 184 -18.51 -7.70 -2.06
CA GLU A 184 -17.54 -8.78 -2.34
C GLU A 184 -16.10 -8.34 -2.07
N PHE A 185 -15.76 -7.05 -2.29
CA PHE A 185 -14.47 -6.47 -1.88
C PHE A 185 -14.27 -6.59 -0.36
N ARG A 186 -15.28 -6.24 0.44
CA ARG A 186 -15.24 -6.39 1.90
C ARG A 186 -15.06 -7.85 2.32
N LYS A 187 -15.81 -8.78 1.71
CA LYS A 187 -15.66 -10.22 1.99
C LYS A 187 -14.24 -10.72 1.67
N ASN A 188 -13.64 -10.28 0.56
CA ASN A 188 -12.27 -10.64 0.27
C ASN A 188 -11.31 -10.08 1.33
N ASP A 189 -11.48 -8.82 1.74
CA ASP A 189 -10.63 -8.18 2.75
C ASP A 189 -10.74 -8.89 4.11
N ASP A 190 -11.95 -9.21 4.55
CA ASP A 190 -12.23 -9.95 5.77
C ASP A 190 -11.63 -11.38 5.72
N SER A 191 -11.63 -12.03 4.56
CA SER A 191 -11.05 -13.37 4.37
C SER A 191 -9.54 -13.43 4.52
N LEU A 192 -8.87 -12.28 4.50
CA LEU A 192 -7.43 -12.18 4.67
C LEU A 192 -7.01 -11.94 6.13
N ILE A 193 -7.96 -11.75 7.04
CA ILE A 193 -7.70 -11.61 8.49
C ILE A 193 -7.19 -12.95 9.02
N ASP A 194 -6.16 -12.92 9.86
CA ASP A 194 -5.50 -14.10 10.47
C ASP A 194 -5.03 -15.19 9.49
N ASN A 195 -4.91 -14.85 8.20
CA ASN A 195 -4.43 -15.78 7.20
C ASN A 195 -2.98 -16.22 7.49
N PRO A 196 -2.65 -17.50 7.26
CA PRO A 196 -1.25 -17.95 7.34
C PRO A 196 -0.41 -17.34 6.22
N ILE A 197 0.90 -17.29 6.44
CA ILE A 197 1.87 -16.95 5.39
C ILE A 197 1.75 -17.99 4.28
N ARG A 198 1.46 -17.54 3.05
CA ARG A 198 1.42 -18.38 1.85
C ARG A 198 2.12 -17.68 0.70
N LEU A 199 2.50 -18.46 -0.31
CA LEU A 199 2.92 -17.90 -1.59
C LEU A 199 1.74 -17.20 -2.27
N MET A 200 2.01 -16.18 -3.06
CA MET A 200 1.04 -15.46 -3.89
C MET A 200 0.28 -16.44 -4.79
N SER A 201 -1.03 -16.28 -4.95
CA SER A 201 -1.81 -17.17 -5.79
C SER A 201 -1.38 -17.12 -7.27
N ASN A 202 -1.40 -18.26 -7.95
CA ASN A 202 -1.04 -18.34 -9.37
C ASN A 202 -1.87 -17.39 -10.25
N LEU A 203 -3.14 -17.17 -9.91
CA LEU A 203 -4.00 -16.24 -10.64
C LEU A 203 -3.52 -14.80 -10.48
N THR A 204 -3.17 -14.39 -9.27
CA THR A 204 -2.60 -13.07 -9.01
C THR A 204 -1.24 -12.90 -9.71
N GLU A 205 -0.37 -13.91 -9.70
CA GLU A 205 0.90 -13.87 -10.45
C GLU A 205 0.67 -13.62 -11.95
N LYS A 206 -0.25 -14.37 -12.57
CA LYS A 206 -0.58 -14.19 -13.99
C LYS A 206 -1.11 -12.79 -14.29
N ILE A 207 -2.01 -12.26 -13.44
CA ILE A 207 -2.55 -10.90 -13.58
C ILE A 207 -1.43 -9.87 -13.46
N LEU A 208 -0.58 -9.96 -12.43
CA LEU A 208 0.51 -9.01 -12.23
C LEU A 208 1.53 -9.06 -13.37
N CYS A 209 1.85 -10.23 -13.90
CA CYS A 209 2.69 -10.34 -15.10
C CYS A 209 2.06 -9.72 -16.36
N SER A 210 0.74 -9.50 -16.40
CA SER A 210 0.06 -8.89 -17.56
C SER A 210 -0.01 -7.36 -17.52
N ILE A 211 0.38 -6.72 -16.41
CA ILE A 211 0.29 -5.27 -16.22
C ILE A 211 1.31 -4.52 -17.09
N ASP A 212 0.87 -3.44 -17.71
CA ASP A 212 1.74 -2.44 -18.32
C ASP A 212 2.20 -1.45 -17.23
N TYR A 213 3.30 -1.83 -16.56
CA TYR A 213 3.84 -1.05 -15.45
C TYR A 213 4.32 0.34 -15.87
N GLU A 214 4.91 0.47 -17.06
CA GLU A 214 5.41 1.77 -17.52
C GLU A 214 4.26 2.75 -17.82
N SER A 215 3.20 2.30 -18.45
CA SER A 215 1.99 3.10 -18.64
C SER A 215 1.37 3.50 -17.29
N ALA A 216 1.30 2.57 -16.32
CA ALA A 216 0.77 2.85 -14.99
C ALA A 216 1.60 3.91 -14.25
N LYS A 217 2.93 3.86 -14.32
CA LYS A 217 3.85 4.86 -13.73
C LYS A 217 3.61 6.24 -14.35
N GLN A 218 3.62 6.31 -15.68
CA GLN A 218 3.46 7.57 -16.42
C GLN A 218 2.13 8.25 -16.11
N LEU A 219 1.02 7.49 -16.11
CA LEU A 219 -0.30 8.03 -15.80
C LEU A 219 -0.39 8.55 -14.36
N ARG A 220 0.11 7.79 -13.37
CA ARG A 220 0.11 8.23 -11.97
C ARG A 220 0.89 9.53 -11.77
N ARG A 221 2.08 9.63 -12.36
CA ARG A 221 2.89 10.85 -12.27
C ARG A 221 2.23 12.03 -12.96
N SER A 222 1.71 11.83 -14.18
CA SER A 222 1.01 12.88 -14.92
C SER A 222 -0.22 13.39 -14.17
N ASN A 223 -1.03 12.48 -13.63
CA ASN A 223 -2.22 12.81 -12.85
C ASN A 223 -1.87 13.56 -11.55
N PHE A 224 -0.81 13.13 -10.86
CA PHE A 224 -0.32 13.85 -9.68
C PHE A 224 0.10 15.28 -10.02
N MET A 225 0.89 15.47 -11.10
CA MET A 225 1.34 16.80 -11.51
C MET A 225 0.19 17.71 -11.88
N GLN A 226 -0.84 17.21 -12.60
CA GLN A 226 -2.02 17.98 -12.94
C GLN A 226 -2.80 18.43 -11.68
N LEU A 227 -2.99 17.53 -10.70
CA LEU A 227 -3.64 17.89 -9.43
C LEU A 227 -2.78 18.90 -8.64
N ASN A 228 -1.47 18.69 -8.59
CA ASN A 228 -0.55 19.55 -7.85
C ASN A 228 -0.50 20.98 -8.40
N GLU A 229 -0.51 21.12 -9.73
CA GLU A 229 -0.53 22.44 -10.39
C GLU A 229 -1.75 23.28 -9.95
N GLN A 230 -2.90 22.66 -9.74
CA GLN A 230 -4.14 23.34 -9.41
C GLN A 230 -4.40 23.46 -7.89
N LEU A 231 -3.93 22.49 -7.10
CA LEU A 231 -4.31 22.35 -5.70
C LEU A 231 -3.20 22.68 -4.71
N SER A 232 -1.93 22.75 -5.13
CA SER A 232 -0.80 22.91 -4.20
C SER A 232 -0.90 24.17 -3.33
N ALA A 233 -1.40 25.27 -3.88
CA ALA A 233 -1.55 26.54 -3.14
C ALA A 233 -2.63 26.48 -2.03
N LYS A 234 -3.57 25.53 -2.11
CA LYS A 234 -4.67 25.34 -1.14
C LYS A 234 -4.48 24.09 -0.30
N ASN A 235 -3.42 23.29 -0.57
CA ASN A 235 -3.18 22.04 0.12
C ASN A 235 -2.51 22.29 1.47
N GLY A 236 -3.09 21.83 2.55
CA GLY A 236 -2.53 21.91 3.89
C GLY A 236 -1.32 21.00 4.15
N ILE A 237 -0.96 20.11 3.19
CA ILE A 237 0.23 19.30 3.25
C ILE A 237 1.06 19.46 1.97
N HIS A 238 2.37 19.71 2.13
CA HIS A 238 3.28 19.93 1.02
C HIS A 238 4.29 18.78 0.92
N LEU A 239 4.03 17.87 0.00
CA LEU A 239 4.88 16.72 -0.29
C LEU A 239 5.49 16.85 -1.69
N THR A 240 6.80 16.68 -1.78
CA THR A 240 7.53 16.77 -3.05
C THR A 240 7.39 15.48 -3.84
N LEU A 241 7.14 15.58 -5.14
CA LEU A 241 7.25 14.48 -6.08
C LEU A 241 8.69 14.43 -6.60
N ASP A 242 9.49 13.52 -6.07
CA ASP A 242 10.85 13.27 -6.56
C ASP A 242 10.85 12.71 -8.00
N GLU A 243 11.99 12.81 -8.69
CA GLU A 243 12.10 12.47 -10.12
C GLU A 243 11.65 11.04 -10.42
N ASP A 244 12.01 10.07 -9.58
CA ASP A 244 11.70 8.64 -9.75
C ASP A 244 10.45 8.20 -8.97
N ALA A 245 9.86 9.07 -8.15
CA ALA A 245 8.71 8.72 -7.33
C ALA A 245 7.45 8.47 -8.18
N VAL A 246 6.73 7.40 -7.86
CA VAL A 246 5.42 7.09 -8.47
C VAL A 246 4.37 7.02 -7.36
N PRO A 247 3.56 8.07 -7.21
CA PRO A 247 2.67 8.21 -6.08
C PRO A 247 1.45 7.27 -6.16
N MET A 248 0.97 6.87 -4.99
CA MET A 248 -0.25 6.06 -4.87
C MET A 248 -1.51 6.91 -5.08
N VAL A 249 -1.53 8.09 -4.47
CA VAL A 249 -2.63 9.06 -4.47
C VAL A 249 -2.07 10.47 -4.49
N TYR A 250 -2.92 11.47 -4.73
CA TYR A 250 -2.60 12.85 -4.41
C TYR A 250 -3.13 13.16 -3.01
N PRO A 251 -2.27 13.34 -1.99
CA PRO A 251 -2.71 13.67 -0.64
C PRO A 251 -3.14 15.13 -0.57
N TYR A 252 -4.43 15.37 -0.37
CA TYR A 252 -5.02 16.69 -0.26
C TYR A 252 -5.56 16.90 1.15
N LEU A 253 -4.88 17.74 1.92
CA LEU A 253 -5.29 18.10 3.28
C LEU A 253 -6.08 19.41 3.21
N THR A 254 -7.32 19.39 3.72
CA THR A 254 -8.23 20.52 3.69
C THR A 254 -9.16 20.52 4.90
N ASP A 255 -9.50 21.70 5.39
CA ASP A 255 -10.47 21.92 6.46
C ASP A 255 -11.95 21.91 5.97
N ASP A 256 -12.15 21.74 4.65
CA ASP A 256 -13.50 21.57 4.10
C ASP A 256 -14.08 20.20 4.46
N THR A 257 -14.79 20.16 5.56
CA THR A 257 -15.43 18.94 6.09
C THR A 257 -16.52 18.37 5.19
N THR A 258 -17.01 19.13 4.20
CA THR A 258 -18.07 18.72 3.27
C THR A 258 -17.54 18.09 1.99
N LEU A 259 -16.29 18.36 1.63
CA LEU A 259 -15.70 17.94 0.36
C LEU A 259 -15.71 16.41 0.17
N ARG A 260 -15.44 15.63 1.22
CA ARG A 260 -15.53 14.17 1.13
C ARG A 260 -16.91 13.68 0.68
N GLN A 261 -17.98 14.27 1.21
CA GLN A 261 -19.34 13.91 0.84
C GLN A 261 -19.67 14.33 -0.59
N ARG A 262 -19.22 15.53 -1.02
CA ARG A 262 -19.38 15.98 -2.41
C ARG A 262 -18.67 15.06 -3.40
N LEU A 263 -17.43 14.66 -3.10
CA LEU A 263 -16.68 13.71 -3.93
C LEU A 263 -17.44 12.37 -4.05
N ILE A 264 -17.88 11.80 -2.94
CA ILE A 264 -18.62 10.51 -2.93
C ILE A 264 -19.94 10.65 -3.70
N ALA A 265 -20.70 11.74 -3.53
CA ALA A 265 -21.94 11.99 -4.26
C ALA A 265 -21.73 12.08 -5.79
N ASN A 266 -20.52 12.46 -6.21
CA ASN A 266 -20.09 12.50 -7.60
C ASN A 266 -19.37 11.20 -8.06
N CYS A 267 -19.50 10.11 -7.30
CA CYS A 267 -18.85 8.81 -7.56
C CYS A 267 -17.31 8.89 -7.59
N ILE A 268 -16.71 9.86 -6.88
CA ILE A 268 -15.27 9.97 -6.66
C ILE A 268 -14.98 9.42 -5.26
N TYR A 269 -14.55 8.14 -5.20
CA TYR A 269 -14.36 7.45 -3.93
C TYR A 269 -12.98 7.71 -3.36
N VAL A 270 -12.94 8.32 -2.17
CA VAL A 270 -11.72 8.62 -1.42
C VAL A 270 -11.73 7.85 -0.09
N ALA A 271 -10.64 7.17 0.21
CA ALA A 271 -10.51 6.41 1.46
C ALA A 271 -10.39 7.34 2.68
N THR A 272 -10.70 6.82 3.87
CA THR A 272 -10.24 7.39 5.13
C THR A 272 -9.08 6.53 5.62
N TYR A 273 -7.88 7.06 5.66
CA TYR A 273 -6.72 6.39 6.23
C TYR A 273 -6.69 6.70 7.72
N TRP A 274 -6.61 5.83 8.25
CA TRP A 274 -6.65 4.80 9.28
C TRP A 274 -7.59 5.29 10.35
N PRO A 275 -8.86 4.84 10.34
CA PRO A 275 -9.95 5.41 11.16
C PRO A 275 -9.73 5.26 12.67
N ASN A 276 -8.87 4.33 13.10
CA ASN A 276 -8.63 4.04 14.51
C ASN A 276 -7.47 4.86 15.13
N VAL A 277 -6.94 5.83 14.39
CA VAL A 277 -6.06 6.86 14.97
C VAL A 277 -6.93 7.83 15.76
N GLU A 278 -7.00 7.68 17.09
CA GLU A 278 -7.94 8.41 17.94
C GLU A 278 -7.30 9.42 18.89
N LYS A 279 -5.98 9.67 18.81
CA LYS A 279 -5.32 10.61 19.71
C LYS A 279 -5.68 12.05 19.33
N ALA A 280 -6.74 12.55 19.95
CA ALA A 280 -7.25 13.91 19.74
C ALA A 280 -6.15 14.97 19.86
N GLY A 281 -6.08 15.87 18.85
CA GLY A 281 -5.12 16.97 18.81
C GLY A 281 -3.72 16.61 18.30
N SER A 282 -3.46 15.34 17.89
CA SER A 282 -2.24 14.99 17.18
C SER A 282 -2.36 15.31 15.69
N PHE A 283 -1.21 15.43 15.00
CA PHE A 283 -1.20 15.63 13.55
C PHE A 283 -1.85 14.44 12.81
N GLU A 284 -1.67 13.23 13.31
CA GLU A 284 -2.28 12.02 12.77
C GLU A 284 -3.82 12.04 12.86
N ASP A 285 -4.38 12.66 13.90
CA ASP A 285 -5.83 12.84 14.01
C ASP A 285 -6.35 13.87 12.99
N ILE A 286 -5.57 14.92 12.71
CA ILE A 286 -5.85 15.85 11.61
C ILE A 286 -5.82 15.12 10.27
N LEU A 287 -4.77 14.33 10.00
CA LEU A 287 -4.68 13.53 8.78
C LEU A 287 -5.88 12.58 8.61
N ARG A 288 -6.30 11.92 9.68
CA ARG A 288 -7.46 11.01 9.67
C ARG A 288 -8.76 11.72 9.27
N LYS A 289 -8.99 12.94 9.76
CA LYS A 289 -10.21 13.70 9.54
C LYS A 289 -10.24 14.45 8.22
N GLU A 290 -9.13 15.09 7.89
CA GLU A 290 -9.06 16.15 6.89
C GLU A 290 -8.32 15.74 5.62
N LEU A 291 -7.50 14.67 5.67
CA LEU A 291 -6.80 14.20 4.48
C LEU A 291 -7.75 13.47 3.51
N LEU A 292 -7.75 13.91 2.26
CA LEU A 292 -8.43 13.29 1.15
C LEU A 292 -7.41 12.70 0.17
N PRO A 293 -7.27 11.37 0.09
CA PRO A 293 -6.39 10.74 -0.88
C PRO A 293 -7.07 10.73 -2.26
N LEU A 294 -6.86 11.79 -3.05
CA LEU A 294 -7.48 11.90 -4.36
C LEU A 294 -6.91 10.85 -5.32
N PRO A 295 -7.78 10.18 -6.11
CA PRO A 295 -7.35 9.12 -7.00
C PRO A 295 -6.54 9.67 -8.18
N ILE A 296 -5.41 9.01 -8.47
CA ILE A 296 -4.50 9.34 -9.58
C ILE A 296 -4.05 8.11 -10.35
N ASP A 297 -4.65 6.96 -10.07
CA ASP A 297 -4.19 5.68 -10.60
C ASP A 297 -4.41 5.55 -12.13
N GLN A 298 -3.88 4.49 -12.69
CA GLN A 298 -3.87 4.24 -14.14
C GLN A 298 -5.27 4.10 -14.79
N ARG A 299 -6.35 4.15 -14.02
CA ARG A 299 -7.73 4.20 -14.50
C ARG A 299 -8.25 5.63 -14.67
N ILE A 300 -7.48 6.61 -14.23
CA ILE A 300 -7.86 8.03 -14.21
C ILE A 300 -7.25 8.71 -15.44
N TYR A 301 -8.11 9.29 -16.27
CA TYR A 301 -7.74 10.05 -17.46
C TYR A 301 -7.97 11.56 -17.22
N SER A 302 -7.44 12.40 -18.10
CA SER A 302 -7.54 13.87 -17.98
C SER A 302 -8.97 14.40 -17.79
N THR A 303 -9.95 13.80 -18.45
CA THR A 303 -11.37 14.13 -18.26
C THR A 303 -11.88 13.88 -16.85
N THR A 304 -11.36 12.82 -16.19
CA THR A 304 -11.71 12.52 -14.80
C THR A 304 -11.02 13.48 -13.85
N ILE A 305 -9.79 13.90 -14.14
CA ILE A 305 -9.08 14.94 -13.36
C ILE A 305 -9.88 16.26 -13.40
N THR A 306 -10.38 16.66 -14.56
CA THR A 306 -11.24 17.86 -14.70
C THR A 306 -12.47 17.76 -13.79
N LYS A 307 -13.16 16.60 -13.77
CA LYS A 307 -14.31 16.38 -12.88
C LYS A 307 -13.93 16.50 -11.39
N ILE A 308 -12.75 15.99 -10.98
CA ILE A 308 -12.27 16.15 -9.59
C ILE A 308 -12.13 17.64 -9.24
N PHE A 309 -11.57 18.47 -10.14
CA PHE A 309 -11.44 19.90 -9.91
C PHE A 309 -12.79 20.61 -9.84
N GLU A 310 -13.74 20.27 -10.70
CA GLU A 310 -15.09 20.84 -10.67
C GLU A 310 -15.73 20.65 -9.29
N VAL A 311 -15.71 19.41 -8.77
CA VAL A 311 -16.27 19.07 -7.45
C VAL A 311 -15.51 19.75 -6.29
N ILE A 312 -14.20 19.97 -6.39
CA ILE A 312 -13.43 20.65 -5.34
C ILE A 312 -13.76 22.15 -5.30
N ASN A 313 -14.07 22.77 -6.43
CA ASN A 313 -14.34 24.21 -6.53
C ASN A 313 -15.83 24.57 -6.39
N GLU A 314 -16.75 23.61 -6.27
CA GLU A 314 -18.15 23.81 -5.87
C GLU A 314 -18.26 24.19 -4.38
#